data_4e83a380b9874cb4a4cc9c2ad05f6062
#
_entry.id   4e83a380b9874cb4a4cc9c2ad05f6062
#
_cell.length_a   1.000
_cell.length_b   1.000
_cell.length_c   1.000
_cell.angle_alpha   90.00
_cell.angle_beta   90.00
_cell.angle_gamma   90.00
#
_symmetry.space_group_name_H-M   'P 1'
#
loop_
_entity.id
_entity.type
_entity.pdbx_description
1 polymer ?
#
loop_
_entity_poly.entity_id
_entity_poly.type
_entity_poly.pdbx_seq_one_letter_code
_entity_poly.pdbx_strand_id
1 'polypeptide(L)'
;HAAVDSGNARGTINFKGQFIDTTCTIEVNNTNKNEGTVQLGTWMTNTFDKIGELTEAVPLTIGLSGCPATLTRARVTFGGTAHADDNKLYAVSEATGVGIGISGDVNGTNFYTPDTEADGIDLTSNGGEKTYYARYVTTANEVTAGKANADVTVTIQYNQ
;
A
#
# COMPACT_ATOMS: atom_id res chain seq x y z
N HIS A 1 9.72 18.96 -3.08
CA HIS A 1 8.96 19.39 -2.79
C HIS A 1 7.92 19.85 -3.18
N ALA A 2 7.23 19.55 -3.37
CA ALA A 2 6.14 20.16 -3.85
C ALA A 2 5.47 21.01 -2.94
N ALA A 3 5.25 22.10 -3.34
CA ALA A 3 4.36 22.98 -2.68
C ALA A 3 2.97 22.38 -2.66
N VAL A 4 2.14 22.88 -1.81
CA VAL A 4 0.72 22.59 -1.83
C VAL A 4 0.15 23.10 -3.14
N ASP A 5 -0.44 22.23 -3.93
CA ASP A 5 -1.10 22.62 -5.17
C ASP A 5 -2.54 22.99 -4.85
N SER A 6 -2.94 24.20 -5.17
CA SER A 6 -4.31 24.65 -4.93
C SER A 6 -5.30 23.75 -5.66
N GLY A 7 -6.16 23.09 -4.92
CA GLY A 7 -7.21 22.24 -5.48
C GLY A 7 -6.77 20.81 -5.80
N ASN A 8 -5.52 20.44 -5.51
CA ASN A 8 -5.01 19.10 -5.82
C ASN A 8 -4.45 18.40 -4.60
N ALA A 9 -4.73 17.11 -4.49
CA ALA A 9 -4.01 16.22 -3.61
C ALA A 9 -3.23 15.24 -4.48
N ARG A 10 -1.97 15.01 -4.16
CA ARG A 10 -1.15 14.05 -4.90
C ARG A 10 -0.12 13.42 -3.99
N GLY A 11 0.31 12.25 -4.35
CA GLY A 11 1.33 11.62 -3.55
C GLY A 11 1.72 10.24 -4.00
N THR A 12 2.57 9.69 -3.19
CA THR A 12 3.16 8.38 -3.42
C THR A 12 3.09 7.56 -2.15
N ILE A 13 3.17 6.24 -2.31
CA ILE A 13 3.43 5.34 -1.22
C ILE A 13 4.83 4.78 -1.42
N ASN A 14 5.68 4.91 -0.41
CA ASN A 14 7.00 4.30 -0.45
C ASN A 14 6.94 2.99 0.32
N PHE A 15 7.32 1.91 -0.35
CA PHE A 15 7.31 0.58 0.23
C PHE A 15 8.72 0.11 0.48
N LYS A 16 8.94 -0.45 1.66
CA LYS A 16 10.22 -1.02 2.03
C LYS A 16 10.01 -2.43 2.57
N GLY A 17 10.65 -3.40 1.93
CA GLY A 17 10.55 -4.79 2.34
C GLY A 17 11.42 -5.08 3.55
N GLN A 18 10.90 -5.94 4.42
CA GLN A 18 11.61 -6.38 5.60
C GLN A 18 11.41 -7.87 5.78
N PHE A 19 12.50 -8.58 6.06
CA PHE A 19 12.44 -10.01 6.32
C PHE A 19 12.50 -10.27 7.81
N ILE A 20 11.66 -11.19 8.28
CA ILE A 20 11.76 -11.71 9.63
C ILE A 20 12.56 -13.00 9.62
N ASP A 21 12.29 -13.88 8.64
CA ASP A 21 13.10 -15.06 8.41
C ASP A 21 13.67 -14.94 7.00
N THR A 22 14.98 -14.74 6.89
CA THR A 22 15.61 -14.37 5.64
C THR A 22 15.87 -15.57 4.75
N THR A 23 14.87 -16.05 4.09
CA THR A 23 15.03 -17.20 3.22
C THR A 23 14.75 -16.90 1.76
N CYS A 24 14.04 -15.81 1.46
CA CYS A 24 13.76 -15.40 0.09
C CYS A 24 14.27 -13.99 -0.17
N THR A 25 14.42 -13.65 -1.43
CA THR A 25 14.67 -12.28 -1.86
C THR A 25 13.34 -11.62 -2.17
N ILE A 26 13.10 -10.42 -1.63
CA ILE A 26 11.89 -9.67 -1.88
C ILE A 26 12.13 -8.63 -2.96
N GLU A 27 11.12 -8.44 -3.80
CA GLU A 27 11.12 -7.43 -4.84
C GLU A 27 9.79 -6.70 -4.83
N VAL A 28 9.85 -5.37 -4.95
CA VAL A 28 8.65 -4.52 -5.01
C VAL A 28 8.51 -3.97 -6.42
N ASN A 29 7.35 -4.18 -7.06
CA ASN A 29 7.02 -3.66 -8.39
C ASN A 29 8.06 -3.99 -9.47
N ASN A 30 8.63 -5.20 -9.41
CA ASN A 30 9.60 -5.67 -10.40
C ASN A 30 10.85 -4.78 -10.53
N THR A 31 11.26 -4.16 -9.45
CA THR A 31 12.43 -3.28 -9.44
C THR A 31 13.75 -4.01 -9.19
N ASN A 32 13.70 -5.31 -8.86
CA ASN A 32 14.84 -6.08 -8.36
C ASN A 32 15.40 -5.52 -7.05
N LYS A 33 14.55 -4.79 -6.31
CA LYS A 33 14.92 -4.17 -5.03
C LYS A 33 13.81 -4.41 -4.02
N ASN A 34 14.18 -4.37 -2.76
CA ASN A 34 13.21 -4.50 -1.66
C ASN A 34 12.51 -3.18 -1.33
N GLU A 35 12.64 -2.20 -2.19
CA GLU A 35 11.96 -0.91 -2.07
C GLU A 35 11.28 -0.57 -3.39
N GLY A 36 10.21 0.18 -3.31
CA GLY A 36 9.53 0.66 -4.51
C GLY A 36 8.61 1.80 -4.17
N THR A 37 8.19 2.51 -5.20
CA THR A 37 7.27 3.64 -5.08
C THR A 37 6.06 3.38 -5.95
N VAL A 38 4.88 3.59 -5.37
CA VAL A 38 3.62 3.54 -6.10
C VAL A 38 3.10 4.96 -6.24
N GLN A 39 2.88 5.39 -7.47
CA GLN A 39 2.34 6.72 -7.77
C GLN A 39 0.83 6.65 -7.79
N LEU A 40 0.18 7.35 -6.87
CA LEU A 40 -1.28 7.38 -6.80
C LEU A 40 -1.90 8.48 -7.65
N GLY A 41 -1.07 9.32 -8.24
CA GLY A 41 -1.52 10.37 -9.15
C GLY A 41 -1.84 11.67 -8.44
N THR A 42 -2.38 12.60 -9.23
CA THR A 42 -2.79 13.91 -8.76
C THR A 42 -4.29 14.03 -8.98
N TRP A 43 -5.02 14.43 -7.95
CA TRP A 43 -6.48 14.47 -7.99
C TRP A 43 -6.96 15.83 -7.56
N MET A 44 -8.02 16.31 -8.23
CA MET A 44 -8.65 17.59 -7.88
C MET A 44 -9.46 17.40 -6.61
N THR A 45 -9.20 18.24 -5.60
CA THR A 45 -9.90 18.12 -4.32
C THR A 45 -11.40 18.36 -4.44
N ASN A 46 -11.81 19.21 -5.38
CA ASN A 46 -13.22 19.55 -5.57
C ASN A 46 -14.04 18.42 -6.22
N THR A 47 -13.40 17.31 -6.64
CA THR A 47 -14.15 16.15 -7.11
C THR A 47 -14.67 15.30 -5.96
N PHE A 48 -14.21 15.55 -4.73
CA PHE A 48 -14.59 14.75 -3.57
C PHE A 48 -15.47 15.61 -2.64
N ASP A 49 -16.68 15.14 -2.37
CA ASP A 49 -17.62 15.89 -1.55
C ASP A 49 -18.26 15.05 -0.45
N LYS A 50 -17.86 13.81 -0.27
CA LYS A 50 -18.36 12.96 0.81
C LYS A 50 -17.37 11.89 1.21
N ILE A 51 -17.58 11.34 2.41
CA ILE A 51 -16.78 10.26 2.96
C ILE A 51 -16.95 8.99 2.14
N GLY A 52 -15.86 8.24 1.95
CA GLY A 52 -15.90 6.94 1.31
C GLY A 52 -15.75 6.96 -0.20
N GLU A 53 -15.43 8.09 -0.78
CA GLU A 53 -15.13 8.15 -2.21
C GLU A 53 -13.73 7.59 -2.48
N LEU A 54 -13.58 6.94 -3.64
CA LEU A 54 -12.39 6.21 -4.00
C LEU A 54 -11.77 6.78 -5.25
N THR A 55 -10.44 6.79 -5.32
CA THR A 55 -9.73 7.02 -6.57
C THR A 55 -9.47 5.68 -7.26
N GLU A 56 -8.96 5.74 -8.49
CA GLU A 56 -8.59 4.55 -9.22
C GLU A 56 -7.47 3.79 -8.50
N ALA A 57 -7.60 2.48 -8.42
CA ALA A 57 -6.62 1.63 -7.77
C ALA A 57 -5.34 1.52 -8.60
N VAL A 58 -4.20 1.54 -7.93
CA VAL A 58 -2.89 1.40 -8.55
C VAL A 58 -2.25 0.11 -8.05
N PRO A 59 -1.72 -0.74 -8.93
CA PRO A 59 -1.16 -2.02 -8.51
C PRO A 59 0.16 -1.88 -7.77
N LEU A 60 0.33 -2.78 -6.79
CA LEU A 60 1.56 -2.96 -6.03
C LEU A 60 1.87 -4.45 -6.06
N THR A 61 2.92 -4.85 -6.75
CA THR A 61 3.30 -6.25 -6.84
C THR A 61 4.47 -6.55 -5.91
N ILE A 62 4.29 -7.57 -5.07
CA ILE A 62 5.34 -8.08 -4.20
C ILE A 62 5.77 -9.44 -4.74
N GLY A 63 7.04 -9.57 -5.09
CA GLY A 63 7.61 -10.81 -5.59
C GLY A 63 8.62 -11.39 -4.62
N LEU A 64 8.65 -12.71 -4.53
CA LEU A 64 9.60 -13.45 -3.71
C LEU A 64 10.30 -14.46 -4.60
N SER A 65 11.62 -14.54 -4.47
CA SER A 65 12.43 -15.46 -5.26
C SER A 65 13.54 -16.07 -4.41
N GLY A 66 14.17 -17.14 -4.91
CA GLY A 66 15.24 -17.80 -4.19
C GLY A 66 14.79 -18.47 -2.90
N CYS A 67 13.51 -18.78 -2.79
CA CYS A 67 12.96 -19.43 -1.61
C CYS A 67 13.36 -20.89 -1.53
N PRO A 68 13.58 -21.44 -0.32
CA PRO A 68 13.71 -22.89 -0.16
C PRO A 68 12.46 -23.60 -0.66
N ALA A 69 12.66 -24.77 -1.28
CA ALA A 69 11.57 -25.55 -1.86
C ALA A 69 10.56 -26.05 -0.82
N THR A 70 10.97 -26.08 0.45
CA THR A 70 10.08 -26.51 1.54
C THR A 70 9.05 -25.46 1.95
N LEU A 71 9.23 -24.21 1.52
CA LEU A 71 8.30 -23.14 1.86
C LEU A 71 7.18 -23.09 0.83
N THR A 72 5.94 -23.08 1.31
CA THR A 72 4.76 -23.07 0.44
C THR A 72 3.95 -21.78 0.54
N ARG A 73 4.21 -20.95 1.55
CA ARG A 73 3.44 -19.75 1.76
C ARG A 73 4.21 -18.70 2.53
N ALA A 74 4.05 -17.47 2.11
CA ALA A 74 4.57 -16.30 2.82
C ALA A 74 3.39 -15.50 3.37
N ARG A 75 3.49 -15.10 4.64
CA ARG A 75 2.52 -14.19 5.26
C ARG A 75 3.01 -12.76 5.08
N VAL A 76 2.10 -11.85 4.78
CA VAL A 76 2.41 -10.47 4.42
C VAL A 76 1.69 -9.52 5.37
N THR A 77 2.42 -8.55 5.88
CA THR A 77 1.86 -7.49 6.71
C THR A 77 2.37 -6.15 6.17
N PHE A 78 1.44 -5.24 5.92
CA PHE A 78 1.79 -3.87 5.54
C PHE A 78 1.73 -2.99 6.79
N GLY A 79 2.89 -2.48 7.20
CA GLY A 79 3.01 -1.67 8.40
C GLY A 79 3.09 -0.19 8.08
N GLY A 80 2.55 0.63 8.96
CA GLY A 80 2.61 2.08 8.81
C GLY A 80 1.67 2.75 9.78
N THR A 81 1.56 4.07 9.67
CA THR A 81 0.73 4.88 10.54
C THR A 81 -0.72 4.86 10.09
N ALA A 82 -1.61 4.46 10.97
CA ALA A 82 -3.04 4.46 10.66
C ALA A 82 -3.59 5.89 10.65
N HIS A 83 -4.58 6.12 9.79
CA HIS A 83 -5.27 7.40 9.72
C HIS A 83 -6.10 7.60 11.00
N ALA A 84 -6.09 8.83 11.51
CA ALA A 84 -6.76 9.13 12.77
C ALA A 84 -8.29 8.96 12.70
N ASP A 85 -8.87 9.21 11.52
CA ASP A 85 -10.33 9.16 11.34
C ASP A 85 -10.83 7.82 10.83
N ASP A 86 -9.95 6.98 10.26
CA ASP A 86 -10.31 5.66 9.78
C ASP A 86 -9.11 4.74 9.87
N ASN A 87 -9.10 3.89 10.87
CA ASN A 87 -7.95 3.04 11.18
C ASN A 87 -7.69 1.93 10.16
N LYS A 88 -8.53 1.79 9.14
CA LYS A 88 -8.29 0.85 8.04
C LYS A 88 -7.43 1.46 6.94
N LEU A 89 -7.12 2.73 7.07
CA LEU A 89 -6.37 3.47 6.07
C LEU A 89 -5.06 3.96 6.66
N TYR A 90 -4.11 4.25 5.78
CA TYR A 90 -2.84 4.85 6.18
C TYR A 90 -2.97 6.36 6.17
N ALA A 91 -2.36 7.00 7.16
CA ALA A 91 -2.27 8.45 7.23
C ALA A 91 -1.41 8.99 6.09
N VAL A 92 -1.72 10.18 5.63
CA VAL A 92 -0.94 10.87 4.60
C VAL A 92 -0.28 12.12 5.16
N SER A 93 0.71 12.63 4.43
CA SER A 93 1.64 13.62 4.96
C SER A 93 1.03 15.02 5.20
N GLU A 94 0.34 15.59 4.23
CA GLU A 94 -0.13 16.98 4.31
C GLU A 94 -1.62 17.15 4.06
N ALA A 95 -2.14 16.55 3.00
CA ALA A 95 -3.56 16.66 2.68
C ALA A 95 -4.42 16.14 3.82
N THR A 96 -5.61 16.70 3.98
CA THR A 96 -6.56 16.24 5.02
C THR A 96 -7.83 15.71 4.37
N GLY A 97 -8.57 14.89 5.11
CA GLY A 97 -9.83 14.33 4.64
C GLY A 97 -9.65 13.16 3.71
N VAL A 98 -8.45 12.58 3.64
CA VAL A 98 -8.13 11.47 2.75
C VAL A 98 -7.09 10.57 3.42
N GLY A 99 -7.19 9.27 3.15
CA GLY A 99 -6.19 8.28 3.56
C GLY A 99 -5.91 7.35 2.39
N ILE A 100 -5.00 6.40 2.60
CA ILE A 100 -4.64 5.41 1.59
C ILE A 100 -5.10 4.05 2.07
N GLY A 101 -5.82 3.32 1.20
CA GLY A 101 -6.24 1.96 1.46
C GLY A 101 -5.48 0.99 0.58
N ILE A 102 -5.09 -0.15 1.14
CA ILE A 102 -4.47 -1.25 0.41
C ILE A 102 -5.40 -2.45 0.49
N SER A 103 -5.71 -3.04 -0.65
CA SER A 103 -6.60 -4.20 -0.73
C SER A 103 -6.02 -5.27 -1.64
N GLY A 104 -6.59 -6.47 -1.59
CA GLY A 104 -6.16 -7.58 -2.44
C GLY A 104 -6.88 -7.67 -3.77
N ASP A 105 -7.84 -6.78 -4.04
CA ASP A 105 -8.67 -6.81 -5.23
C ASP A 105 -8.76 -5.41 -5.82
N VAL A 106 -8.60 -5.31 -7.13
CA VAL A 106 -8.61 -4.01 -7.84
C VAL A 106 -9.90 -3.24 -7.61
N ASN A 107 -11.02 -3.94 -7.44
CA ASN A 107 -12.32 -3.32 -7.18
C ASN A 107 -12.73 -3.42 -5.71
N GLY A 108 -11.86 -3.98 -4.87
CA GLY A 108 -12.17 -4.23 -3.47
C GLY A 108 -12.09 -3.01 -2.60
N THR A 109 -12.93 -3.01 -1.55
CA THR A 109 -12.93 -1.99 -0.50
C THR A 109 -12.65 -2.58 0.87
N ASN A 110 -12.31 -3.87 0.92
CA ASN A 110 -11.87 -4.51 2.15
C ASN A 110 -10.39 -4.22 2.33
N PHE A 111 -10.10 -3.05 2.88
CA PHE A 111 -8.74 -2.62 3.07
C PHE A 111 -8.09 -3.34 4.25
N TYR A 112 -6.83 -3.71 4.09
CA TYR A 112 -6.08 -4.31 5.18
C TYR A 112 -5.75 -3.23 6.20
N THR A 113 -6.20 -3.43 7.42
CA THR A 113 -5.85 -2.51 8.52
C THR A 113 -4.34 -2.46 8.68
N PRO A 114 -3.73 -1.27 8.79
CA PRO A 114 -2.29 -1.17 9.00
C PRO A 114 -1.79 -2.05 10.15
N ASP A 115 -0.64 -2.69 9.94
CA ASP A 115 0.01 -3.57 10.90
C ASP A 115 -0.74 -4.88 11.18
N THR A 116 -1.74 -5.22 10.37
CA THR A 116 -2.41 -6.52 10.46
C THR A 116 -2.08 -7.36 9.23
N GLU A 117 -2.28 -8.67 9.36
CA GLU A 117 -1.93 -9.60 8.28
C GLU A 117 -2.86 -9.41 7.09
N ALA A 118 -2.24 -9.25 5.92
CA ALA A 118 -2.93 -9.19 4.63
C ALA A 118 -3.01 -10.60 4.03
N ASP A 119 -3.59 -10.72 2.85
CA ASP A 119 -3.55 -11.97 2.11
C ASP A 119 -2.09 -12.29 1.76
N GLY A 120 -1.72 -13.55 1.94
CA GLY A 120 -0.36 -14.00 1.75
C GLY A 120 -0.02 -14.31 0.31
N ILE A 121 1.21 -14.77 0.10
CA ILE A 121 1.73 -15.13 -1.21
C ILE A 121 1.99 -16.63 -1.22
N ASP A 122 1.40 -17.35 -2.17
CA ASP A 122 1.68 -18.75 -2.36
C ASP A 122 3.03 -18.90 -3.03
N LEU A 123 3.83 -19.84 -2.53
CA LEU A 123 5.16 -20.10 -3.04
C LEU A 123 5.19 -21.45 -3.76
N THR A 124 5.59 -21.40 -5.01
CA THR A 124 5.78 -22.62 -5.83
C THR A 124 7.10 -22.49 -6.57
N SER A 125 7.82 -23.61 -6.71
CA SER A 125 9.09 -23.62 -7.43
C SER A 125 10.06 -22.53 -6.95
N ASN A 126 10.14 -22.36 -5.65
CA ASN A 126 11.08 -21.45 -4.97
C ASN A 126 10.74 -19.97 -5.09
N GLY A 127 9.49 -19.63 -5.38
CA GLY A 127 9.09 -18.22 -5.43
C GLY A 127 7.61 -18.04 -5.65
N GLY A 128 7.20 -16.78 -5.68
CA GLY A 128 5.82 -16.42 -5.96
C GLY A 128 5.66 -14.91 -5.97
N GLU A 129 4.51 -14.46 -6.41
CA GLU A 129 4.20 -13.04 -6.37
C GLU A 129 2.70 -12.84 -6.17
N LYS A 130 2.36 -11.66 -5.68
CA LYS A 130 0.97 -11.25 -5.56
C LYS A 130 0.88 -9.76 -5.82
N THR A 131 -0.19 -9.35 -6.52
CA THR A 131 -0.48 -7.95 -6.74
C THR A 131 -1.56 -7.51 -5.78
N TYR A 132 -1.26 -6.46 -5.03
CA TYR A 132 -2.18 -5.73 -4.18
C TYR A 132 -2.50 -4.42 -4.86
N TYR A 133 -3.45 -3.67 -4.31
CA TYR A 133 -3.93 -2.44 -4.94
C TYR A 133 -4.05 -1.34 -3.91
N ALA A 134 -3.56 -0.16 -4.27
CA ALA A 134 -3.57 1.00 -3.39
C ALA A 134 -4.39 2.11 -4.03
N ARG A 135 -5.10 2.88 -3.20
CA ARG A 135 -5.92 3.99 -3.65
C ARG A 135 -6.14 4.98 -2.53
N TYR A 136 -6.50 6.19 -2.89
CA TYR A 136 -7.01 7.14 -1.91
C TYR A 136 -8.46 6.84 -1.59
N VAL A 137 -8.82 7.08 -0.34
CA VAL A 137 -10.19 6.96 0.17
C VAL A 137 -10.48 8.21 1.00
N THR A 138 -11.57 8.88 0.73
CA THR A 138 -11.92 10.07 1.50
C THR A 138 -12.40 9.70 2.90
N THR A 139 -11.94 10.46 3.89
CA THR A 139 -12.28 10.26 5.29
C THR A 139 -13.14 11.38 5.84
N ALA A 140 -13.41 12.37 5.02
CA ALA A 140 -14.24 13.53 5.38
C ALA A 140 -14.99 13.99 4.14
N ASN A 141 -15.97 14.89 4.34
CA ASN A 141 -16.72 15.44 3.22
C ASN A 141 -15.92 16.47 2.44
N GLU A 142 -14.80 16.91 2.98
CA GLU A 142 -13.94 17.89 2.35
C GLU A 142 -12.50 17.41 2.38
N VAL A 143 -11.83 17.52 1.25
CA VAL A 143 -10.41 17.14 1.12
C VAL A 143 -9.63 18.42 0.87
N THR A 144 -8.57 18.64 1.65
CA THR A 144 -7.69 19.78 1.42
C THR A 144 -6.51 19.41 0.55
N ALA A 145 -5.98 20.38 -0.18
CA ALA A 145 -4.85 20.19 -1.07
C ALA A 145 -3.56 19.92 -0.27
N GLY A 146 -2.60 19.32 -0.92
CA GLY A 146 -1.28 19.07 -0.38
C GLY A 146 -0.76 17.69 -0.77
N LYS A 147 0.46 17.42 -0.35
CA LYS A 147 1.03 16.08 -0.53
C LYS A 147 0.26 15.07 0.30
N ALA A 148 0.04 13.92 -0.30
CA ALA A 148 -0.66 12.83 0.37
C ALA A 148 0.18 11.56 0.24
N ASN A 149 1.36 11.58 0.86
CA ASN A 149 2.35 10.51 0.83
C ASN A 149 2.27 9.65 2.08
N ALA A 150 2.62 8.40 1.95
CA ALA A 150 2.77 7.50 3.10
C ALA A 150 3.97 6.59 2.89
N ASP A 151 4.59 6.20 3.99
CA ASP A 151 5.63 5.18 4.00
C ASP A 151 5.01 3.90 4.55
N VAL A 152 5.19 2.80 3.81
CA VAL A 152 4.63 1.51 4.20
C VAL A 152 5.75 0.47 4.19
N THR A 153 5.84 -0.29 5.27
CA THR A 153 6.81 -1.39 5.39
C THR A 153 6.10 -2.70 5.07
N VAL A 154 6.72 -3.50 4.22
CA VAL A 154 6.23 -4.85 3.92
C VAL A 154 7.02 -5.84 4.74
N THR A 155 6.35 -6.54 5.64
CA THR A 155 6.98 -7.56 6.49
C THR A 155 6.54 -8.94 6.01
N ILE A 156 7.50 -9.81 5.77
CA ILE A 156 7.26 -11.16 5.26
C ILE A 156 7.64 -12.18 6.33
N GLN A 157 6.72 -13.09 6.62
CA GLN A 157 6.96 -14.23 7.49
C GLN A 157 6.67 -15.52 6.73
N TYR A 158 7.49 -16.53 6.91
CA TYR A 158 7.34 -17.76 6.17
C TYR A 158 6.78 -18.88 7.05
N ASN A 159 5.84 -19.61 6.47
CA ASN A 159 5.31 -20.82 7.10
C ASN A 159 6.00 -22.02 6.50
N GLN A 160 6.31 -22.97 7.35
CA GLN A 160 6.88 -24.26 6.95
C GLN A 160 5.82 -25.34 6.94
#